data_dcd9c1151909be81e1d291c8497b47b6
#
_entry.id   dcd9c1151909be81e1d291c8497b47b6
#
_cell.length_a   1.000
_cell.length_b   1.000
_cell.length_c   1.000
_cell.angle_alpha   90.00
_cell.angle_beta   90.00
_cell.angle_gamma   90.00
#
_symmetry.space_group_name_H-M   'P 1'
#
loop_
_entity.id
_entity.type
_entity.pdbx_description
1 polymer ?
#
loop_
_entity_poly.entity_id
_entity_poly.type
_entity_poly.pdbx_seq_one_letter_code
_entity_poly.pdbx_strand_id
1 'polypeptide(L)'
;MIINYAHRGASFIYPENTMLAFEKALEMGCTGIETDIQRTKDGVLVLIHDEYVNRTTDGVGLVCDYTYKELKKLDAGKFKDKRYKNIKIPTLKEFLSYVKDKNIKINLEIKNSIIPYKGIEKEILFEILNTKVEDNIIVSSFNHNSMIELKTMYPKIKIAALCEYIVSDLEKYKIDKFEYIHPNYIFADKKEILKCHNKKMGVNLYTINDEKNMEKFIKYKIEGIITNCPDKLKEVIDKKKF
;
A
#
# COMPACT_ATOMS: atom_id res chain seq x y z
N MET A 1 -14.28 8.99 9.46
CA MET A 1 -13.06 9.83 9.34
C MET A 1 -12.26 9.25 8.19
N ILE A 2 -11.77 10.10 7.25
CA ILE A 2 -10.98 9.64 6.10
C ILE A 2 -9.61 9.15 6.55
N ILE A 3 -9.10 8.09 5.95
CA ILE A 3 -7.77 7.54 6.25
C ILE A 3 -6.74 8.24 5.37
N ASN A 4 -5.69 8.76 6.02
CA ASN A 4 -4.51 9.34 5.37
C ASN A 4 -3.47 8.23 5.21
N TYR A 5 -3.46 7.55 4.06
CA TYR A 5 -2.47 6.54 3.74
C TYR A 5 -1.20 7.17 3.17
N ALA A 6 -0.08 7.04 3.87
CA ALA A 6 1.23 7.43 3.37
C ALA A 6 1.70 6.39 2.35
N HIS A 7 1.69 6.74 1.06
CA HIS A 7 2.07 5.91 -0.09
C HIS A 7 3.57 5.60 -0.05
N ARG A 8 3.91 4.35 0.24
CA ARG A 8 5.30 3.89 0.47
C ARG A 8 5.99 4.67 1.59
N GLY A 9 5.21 5.11 2.60
CA GLY A 9 5.64 6.05 3.62
C GLY A 9 5.56 7.51 3.18
N ALA A 10 6.30 8.43 3.83
CA ALA A 10 6.40 9.84 3.46
C ALA A 10 7.31 10.02 2.22
N SER A 11 6.96 9.36 1.12
CA SER A 11 7.82 9.13 -0.04
C SER A 11 8.11 10.37 -0.88
N PHE A 12 7.37 11.48 -0.67
CA PHE A 12 7.72 12.75 -1.33
C PHE A 12 9.08 13.28 -0.85
N ILE A 13 9.39 13.13 0.43
CA ILE A 13 10.63 13.65 1.05
C ILE A 13 11.65 12.53 1.32
N TYR A 14 11.21 11.38 1.79
CA TYR A 14 12.05 10.27 2.24
C TYR A 14 12.10 9.13 1.21
N PRO A 15 13.15 8.27 1.26
CA PRO A 15 13.23 7.13 0.34
C PRO A 15 12.06 6.16 0.55
N GLU A 16 11.30 5.91 -0.52
CA GLU A 16 10.09 5.09 -0.52
C GLU A 16 10.33 3.66 -0.03
N ASN A 17 9.30 3.06 0.58
CA ASN A 17 9.31 1.67 1.06
C ASN A 17 10.45 1.36 2.04
N THR A 18 10.88 2.33 2.84
CA THR A 18 11.92 2.17 3.87
C THR A 18 11.35 2.42 5.26
N MET A 19 11.98 1.82 6.29
CA MET A 19 11.59 2.07 7.68
C MET A 19 11.64 3.55 8.03
N LEU A 20 12.62 4.29 7.50
CA LEU A 20 12.73 5.74 7.67
C LEU A 20 11.49 6.47 7.13
N ALA A 21 11.02 6.13 5.91
CA ALA A 21 9.85 6.76 5.32
C ALA A 21 8.57 6.45 6.11
N PHE A 22 8.45 5.24 6.66
CA PHE A 22 7.30 4.85 7.49
C PHE A 22 7.29 5.57 8.83
N GLU A 23 8.44 5.66 9.50
CA GLU A 23 8.59 6.41 10.75
C GLU A 23 8.23 7.88 10.56
N LYS A 24 8.77 8.52 9.53
CA LYS A 24 8.49 9.93 9.21
C LYS A 24 7.03 10.17 8.80
N ALA A 25 6.38 9.22 8.14
CA ALA A 25 4.96 9.30 7.84
C ALA A 25 4.10 9.36 9.12
N LEU A 26 4.45 8.55 10.14
CA LEU A 26 3.78 8.58 11.44
C LEU A 26 4.01 9.90 12.18
N GLU A 27 5.24 10.42 12.17
CA GLU A 27 5.57 11.74 12.74
C GLU A 27 4.77 12.88 12.07
N MET A 28 4.51 12.76 10.77
CA MET A 28 3.68 13.67 9.97
C MET A 28 2.18 13.50 10.20
N GLY A 29 1.77 12.52 11.02
CA GLY A 29 0.38 12.32 11.41
C GLY A 29 -0.47 11.58 10.38
N CYS A 30 0.12 10.69 9.57
CA CYS A 30 -0.65 9.74 8.78
C CYS A 30 -1.46 8.82 9.71
N THR A 31 -2.60 8.34 9.22
CA THR A 31 -3.46 7.39 9.94
C THR A 31 -3.47 6.01 9.29
N GLY A 32 -2.71 5.88 8.21
CA GLY A 32 -2.45 4.64 7.52
C GLY A 32 -1.12 4.68 6.79
N ILE A 33 -0.58 3.51 6.48
CA ILE A 33 0.60 3.33 5.63
C ILE A 33 0.23 2.36 4.52
N GLU A 34 0.64 2.70 3.32
CA GLU A 34 0.59 1.81 2.17
C GLU A 34 2.02 1.41 1.80
N THR A 35 2.23 0.16 1.36
CA THR A 35 3.54 -0.37 0.96
C THR A 35 3.40 -1.57 0.03
N ASP A 36 4.44 -1.82 -0.76
CA ASP A 36 4.50 -2.82 -1.82
C ASP A 36 5.31 -4.05 -1.40
N ILE A 37 4.80 -5.25 -1.65
CA ILE A 37 5.44 -6.51 -1.28
C ILE A 37 5.91 -7.25 -2.51
N GLN A 38 7.17 -7.67 -2.48
CA GLN A 38 7.76 -8.61 -3.41
C GLN A 38 8.51 -9.72 -2.65
N ARG A 39 9.00 -10.74 -3.36
CA ARG A 39 9.69 -11.89 -2.76
C ARG A 39 11.07 -12.08 -3.36
N THR A 40 12.07 -12.28 -2.50
CA THR A 40 13.44 -12.63 -2.89
C THR A 40 13.54 -14.07 -3.37
N LYS A 41 14.70 -14.42 -3.97
CA LYS A 41 15.05 -15.76 -4.43
C LYS A 41 14.95 -16.84 -3.34
N ASP A 42 15.32 -16.48 -2.13
CA ASP A 42 15.31 -17.37 -0.95
C ASP A 42 14.01 -17.27 -0.12
N GLY A 43 12.93 -16.67 -0.69
CA GLY A 43 11.59 -16.68 -0.12
C GLY A 43 11.30 -15.60 0.92
N VAL A 44 12.17 -14.61 1.11
CA VAL A 44 11.92 -13.53 2.06
C VAL A 44 11.01 -12.46 1.43
N LEU A 45 9.94 -12.09 2.13
CA LEU A 45 9.05 -11.00 1.72
C LEU A 45 9.70 -9.66 2.06
N VAL A 46 9.87 -8.80 1.05
CA VAL A 46 10.53 -7.50 1.15
C VAL A 46 9.65 -6.37 0.63
N LEU A 47 9.91 -5.15 1.09
CA LEU A 47 9.13 -3.98 0.71
C LEU A 47 9.84 -3.18 -0.37
N ILE A 48 9.38 -3.32 -1.60
CA ILE A 48 9.90 -2.62 -2.78
C ILE A 48 8.84 -2.63 -3.88
N HIS A 49 8.72 -1.50 -4.61
CA HIS A 49 7.66 -1.36 -5.62
C HIS A 49 7.98 -2.07 -6.93
N ASP A 50 9.13 -1.74 -7.55
CA ASP A 50 9.48 -2.23 -8.88
C ASP A 50 10.00 -3.67 -8.80
N GLU A 51 9.82 -4.44 -9.87
CA GLU A 51 10.42 -5.77 -10.02
C GLU A 51 11.95 -5.70 -10.05
N TYR A 52 12.50 -4.56 -10.50
CA TYR A 52 13.94 -4.29 -10.54
C TYR A 52 14.38 -3.41 -9.38
N VAL A 53 15.54 -3.70 -8.80
CA VAL A 53 16.13 -2.89 -7.72
C VAL A 53 16.71 -1.55 -8.20
N ASN A 54 16.83 -1.36 -9.52
CA ASN A 54 17.63 -0.30 -10.16
C ASN A 54 17.20 1.13 -9.81
N ARG A 55 15.90 1.40 -9.72
CA ARG A 55 15.39 2.77 -9.52
C ARG A 55 15.62 3.28 -8.10
N THR A 56 15.52 2.41 -7.13
CA THR A 56 15.49 2.78 -5.71
C THR A 56 16.70 2.29 -4.92
N THR A 57 17.69 1.67 -5.60
CA THR A 57 18.92 1.22 -4.96
C THR A 57 20.15 1.47 -5.85
N ASP A 58 21.33 1.15 -5.32
CA ASP A 58 22.59 1.12 -6.07
C ASP A 58 22.88 -0.24 -6.73
N GLY A 59 21.90 -1.16 -6.73
CA GLY A 59 21.98 -2.46 -7.39
C GLY A 59 21.36 -2.48 -8.80
N VAL A 60 21.50 -3.62 -9.49
CA VAL A 60 20.96 -3.86 -10.84
C VAL A 60 20.41 -5.28 -10.93
N GLY A 61 19.19 -5.45 -11.40
CA GLY A 61 18.56 -6.75 -11.63
C GLY A 61 17.22 -6.91 -10.93
N LEU A 62 16.63 -8.11 -11.04
CA LEU A 62 15.32 -8.41 -10.48
C LEU A 62 15.42 -8.70 -8.97
N VAL A 63 14.43 -8.27 -8.20
CA VAL A 63 14.30 -8.58 -6.77
C VAL A 63 14.32 -10.09 -6.52
N CYS A 64 13.61 -10.86 -7.37
CA CYS A 64 13.52 -12.31 -7.25
C CYS A 64 14.81 -13.08 -7.60
N ASP A 65 15.83 -12.42 -8.14
CA ASP A 65 17.14 -13.02 -8.40
C ASP A 65 18.11 -12.86 -7.22
N TYR A 66 17.80 -11.94 -6.29
CA TYR A 66 18.60 -11.72 -5.09
C TYR A 66 18.14 -12.61 -3.93
N THR A 67 19.09 -13.16 -3.18
CA THR A 67 18.82 -13.58 -1.80
C THR A 67 18.64 -12.35 -0.92
N TYR A 68 17.91 -12.46 0.21
CA TYR A 68 17.78 -11.34 1.12
C TYR A 68 19.13 -10.83 1.65
N LYS A 69 20.09 -11.74 1.88
CA LYS A 69 21.44 -11.39 2.30
C LYS A 69 22.17 -10.49 1.28
N GLU A 70 21.96 -10.71 0.01
CA GLU A 70 22.50 -9.88 -1.08
C GLU A 70 21.73 -8.55 -1.18
N LEU A 71 20.41 -8.60 -1.17
CA LEU A 71 19.54 -7.43 -1.24
C LEU A 71 19.83 -6.45 -0.10
N LYS A 72 20.07 -6.95 1.12
CA LYS A 72 20.40 -6.15 2.31
C LYS A 72 21.72 -5.38 2.20
N LYS A 73 22.60 -5.73 1.27
CA LYS A 73 23.85 -4.96 1.03
C LYS A 73 23.58 -3.68 0.26
N LEU A 74 22.52 -3.63 -0.55
CA LEU A 74 22.18 -2.48 -1.37
C LEU A 74 21.82 -1.27 -0.49
N ASP A 75 22.05 -0.07 -1.04
CA ASP A 75 21.64 1.19 -0.42
C ASP A 75 20.36 1.70 -1.09
N ALA A 76 19.27 1.68 -0.35
CA ALA A 76 17.93 2.11 -0.80
C ALA A 76 17.63 3.58 -0.44
N GLY A 77 18.62 4.39 -0.15
CA GLY A 77 18.41 5.78 0.27
C GLY A 77 18.96 6.82 -0.70
N LYS A 78 20.16 6.60 -1.23
CA LYS A 78 20.90 7.58 -2.03
C LYS A 78 20.20 8.04 -3.31
N PHE A 79 19.33 7.20 -3.90
CA PHE A 79 18.57 7.59 -5.09
C PHE A 79 17.64 8.78 -4.80
N LYS A 80 17.17 8.90 -3.56
CA LYS A 80 16.28 9.98 -3.13
C LYS A 80 17.07 11.27 -2.84
N ASP A 81 18.10 11.15 -2.03
CA ASP A 81 19.01 12.25 -1.68
C ASP A 81 20.30 11.67 -1.08
N LYS A 82 21.45 12.30 -1.38
CA LYS A 82 22.77 11.90 -0.87
C LYS A 82 22.87 11.90 0.67
N ARG A 83 21.96 12.59 1.35
CA ARG A 83 21.84 12.59 2.82
C ARG A 83 21.37 11.24 3.38
N TYR A 84 20.59 10.49 2.60
CA TYR A 84 20.09 9.18 2.99
C TYR A 84 21.08 8.08 2.57
N LYS A 85 21.96 7.72 3.49
CA LYS A 85 23.00 6.70 3.25
C LYS A 85 22.74 5.46 4.09
N ASN A 86 23.09 4.30 3.56
CA ASN A 86 23.01 3.01 4.25
C ASN A 86 21.57 2.62 4.64
N ILE A 87 20.56 3.18 3.99
CA ILE A 87 19.16 2.78 4.17
C ILE A 87 18.98 1.41 3.49
N LYS A 88 18.25 0.53 4.15
CA LYS A 88 18.04 -0.85 3.67
C LYS A 88 16.61 -1.07 3.25
N ILE A 89 16.42 -2.00 2.29
CA ILE A 89 15.10 -2.53 1.95
C ILE A 89 14.63 -3.36 3.15
N PRO A 90 13.50 -3.01 3.79
CA PRO A 90 12.98 -3.76 4.93
C PRO A 90 12.25 -5.03 4.47
N THR A 91 12.14 -6.00 5.37
CA THR A 91 11.25 -7.13 5.22
C THR A 91 9.82 -6.76 5.65
N LEU A 92 8.83 -7.50 5.14
CA LEU A 92 7.45 -7.41 5.62
C LEU A 92 7.37 -7.65 7.13
N LYS A 93 8.09 -8.64 7.64
CA LYS A 93 8.15 -8.96 9.07
C LYS A 93 8.68 -7.80 9.93
N GLU A 94 9.75 -7.14 9.50
CA GLU A 94 10.28 -5.94 10.19
C GLU A 94 9.24 -4.83 10.24
N PHE A 95 8.57 -4.55 9.12
CA PHE A 95 7.51 -3.55 9.04
C PHE A 95 6.31 -3.89 9.92
N LEU A 96 5.75 -5.10 9.81
CA LEU A 96 4.59 -5.51 10.61
C LEU A 96 4.91 -5.48 12.12
N SER A 97 6.11 -5.92 12.51
CA SER A 97 6.56 -5.83 13.90
C SER A 97 6.66 -4.39 14.42
N TYR A 98 7.05 -3.45 13.55
CA TYR A 98 7.13 -2.03 13.89
C TYR A 98 5.75 -1.39 14.07
N VAL A 99 4.76 -1.78 13.26
CA VAL A 99 3.43 -1.14 13.26
C VAL A 99 2.39 -1.82 14.14
N LYS A 100 2.66 -3.03 14.66
CA LYS A 100 1.68 -3.86 15.39
C LYS A 100 0.98 -3.16 16.55
N ASP A 101 1.72 -2.35 17.32
CA ASP A 101 1.22 -1.65 18.50
C ASP A 101 0.78 -0.19 18.18
N LYS A 102 0.73 0.16 16.90
CA LYS A 102 0.32 1.49 16.44
C LYS A 102 -1.13 1.44 15.95
N ASN A 103 -1.92 2.41 16.38
CA ASN A 103 -3.33 2.51 15.96
C ASN A 103 -3.45 3.15 14.57
N ILE A 104 -2.98 2.43 13.53
CA ILE A 104 -3.02 2.86 12.13
C ILE A 104 -3.63 1.78 11.24
N LYS A 105 -4.11 2.17 10.06
CA LYS A 105 -4.50 1.24 9.00
C LYS A 105 -3.32 0.94 8.09
N ILE A 106 -3.31 -0.26 7.53
CA ILE A 106 -2.21 -0.72 6.69
C ILE A 106 -2.82 -1.21 5.36
N ASN A 107 -2.29 -0.73 4.24
CA ASN A 107 -2.57 -1.30 2.93
C ASN A 107 -1.31 -2.00 2.42
N LEU A 108 -1.39 -3.29 2.18
CA LEU A 108 -0.31 -4.12 1.65
C LEU A 108 -0.62 -4.44 0.18
N GLU A 109 0.14 -3.88 -0.75
CA GLU A 109 0.01 -4.23 -2.17
C GLU A 109 0.90 -5.43 -2.51
N ILE A 110 0.32 -6.48 -3.09
CA ILE A 110 1.09 -7.62 -3.63
C ILE A 110 1.47 -7.32 -5.08
N LYS A 111 2.77 -7.25 -5.35
CA LYS A 111 3.34 -7.00 -6.67
C LYS A 111 3.55 -8.31 -7.43
N ASN A 112 2.46 -8.97 -7.85
CA ASN A 112 2.49 -10.26 -8.53
C ASN A 112 1.77 -10.26 -9.90
N SER A 113 1.56 -9.10 -10.48
CA SER A 113 0.93 -8.97 -11.80
C SER A 113 1.91 -9.18 -12.95
N ILE A 114 3.21 -8.92 -12.74
CA ILE A 114 4.28 -9.07 -13.73
C ILE A 114 5.09 -10.34 -13.43
N ILE A 115 5.60 -10.47 -12.20
CA ILE A 115 6.29 -11.68 -11.75
C ILE A 115 5.33 -12.50 -10.89
N PRO A 116 4.88 -13.68 -11.36
CA PRO A 116 3.96 -14.52 -10.59
C PRO A 116 4.71 -15.23 -9.46
N TYR A 117 4.63 -14.69 -8.27
CA TYR A 117 5.18 -15.32 -7.06
C TYR A 117 4.23 -16.41 -6.55
N LYS A 118 4.37 -17.63 -7.03
CA LYS A 118 3.49 -18.74 -6.64
C LYS A 118 3.45 -18.93 -5.12
N GLY A 119 2.26 -18.86 -4.54
CA GLY A 119 2.00 -19.05 -3.10
C GLY A 119 2.36 -17.88 -2.20
N ILE A 120 2.66 -16.69 -2.75
CA ILE A 120 2.98 -15.50 -1.97
C ILE A 120 1.85 -15.09 -1.03
N GLU A 121 0.59 -15.36 -1.40
CA GLU A 121 -0.61 -15.08 -0.61
C GLU A 121 -0.55 -15.79 0.74
N LYS A 122 -0.16 -17.06 0.75
CA LYS A 122 -0.01 -17.85 1.97
C LYS A 122 1.11 -17.34 2.87
N GLU A 123 2.23 -16.95 2.26
CA GLU A 123 3.39 -16.41 2.99
C GLU A 123 3.05 -15.07 3.65
N ILE A 124 2.36 -14.18 2.93
CA ILE A 124 1.90 -12.88 3.45
C ILE A 124 0.87 -13.10 4.57
N LEU A 125 -0.10 -13.99 4.37
CA LEU A 125 -1.10 -14.29 5.39
C LEU A 125 -0.46 -14.84 6.67
N PHE A 126 0.56 -15.68 6.55
CA PHE A 126 1.33 -16.20 7.68
C PHE A 126 1.98 -15.07 8.49
N GLU A 127 2.63 -14.10 7.84
CA GLU A 127 3.25 -12.96 8.52
C GLU A 127 2.21 -12.04 9.20
N ILE A 128 1.07 -11.80 8.53
CA ILE A 128 -0.04 -11.00 9.09
C ILE A 128 -0.58 -11.63 10.37
N LEU A 129 -0.91 -12.93 10.34
CA LEU A 129 -1.51 -13.64 11.47
C LEU A 129 -0.53 -13.81 12.63
N ASN A 130 0.75 -14.07 12.36
CA ASN A 130 1.78 -14.15 13.40
C ASN A 130 1.99 -12.83 14.14
N THR A 131 1.74 -11.70 13.46
CA THR A 131 1.90 -10.37 14.05
C THR A 131 0.63 -9.87 14.74
N LYS A 132 -0.52 -10.53 14.50
CA LYS A 132 -1.85 -10.18 15.03
C LYS A 132 -2.32 -8.77 14.66
N VAL A 133 -2.14 -8.40 13.39
CA VAL A 133 -2.50 -7.07 12.85
C VAL A 133 -3.62 -7.12 11.82
N GLU A 134 -4.22 -8.30 11.60
CA GLU A 134 -5.20 -8.59 10.55
C GLU A 134 -6.40 -7.64 10.53
N ASP A 135 -6.86 -7.16 11.69
CA ASP A 135 -8.00 -6.24 11.79
C ASP A 135 -7.72 -4.83 11.23
N ASN A 136 -6.43 -4.49 11.12
CA ASN A 136 -5.97 -3.19 10.63
C ASN A 136 -5.48 -3.23 9.18
N ILE A 137 -5.44 -4.42 8.57
CA ILE A 137 -4.88 -4.62 7.22
C ILE A 137 -5.97 -4.69 6.16
N ILE A 138 -5.69 -4.05 5.03
CA ILE A 138 -6.28 -4.31 3.72
C ILE A 138 -5.14 -4.86 2.86
N VAL A 139 -5.36 -5.97 2.16
CA VAL A 139 -4.43 -6.45 1.13
C VAL A 139 -4.99 -6.09 -0.24
N SER A 140 -4.16 -5.57 -1.11
CA SER A 140 -4.54 -5.13 -2.44
C SER A 140 -3.61 -5.67 -3.53
N SER A 141 -4.11 -5.81 -4.74
CA SER A 141 -3.31 -6.14 -5.92
C SER A 141 -4.07 -5.79 -7.21
N PHE A 142 -3.34 -5.56 -8.30
CA PHE A 142 -3.87 -5.58 -9.66
C PHE A 142 -4.18 -7.01 -10.13
N ASN A 143 -3.58 -8.02 -9.51
CA ASN A 143 -3.93 -9.43 -9.72
C ASN A 143 -5.12 -9.81 -8.82
N HIS A 144 -6.33 -9.57 -9.31
CA HIS A 144 -7.55 -9.82 -8.53
C HIS A 144 -7.74 -11.30 -8.18
N ASN A 145 -7.21 -12.25 -8.97
CA ASN A 145 -7.28 -13.67 -8.65
C ASN A 145 -6.47 -13.99 -7.38
N SER A 146 -5.33 -13.35 -7.19
CA SER A 146 -4.54 -13.43 -5.96
C SER A 146 -5.34 -12.98 -4.73
N MET A 147 -6.14 -11.92 -4.87
CA MET A 147 -7.01 -11.45 -3.78
C MET A 147 -8.12 -12.44 -3.44
N ILE A 148 -8.73 -13.07 -4.46
CA ILE A 148 -9.76 -14.11 -4.28
C ILE A 148 -9.16 -15.33 -3.59
N GLU A 149 -7.94 -15.74 -3.97
CA GLU A 149 -7.22 -16.84 -3.32
C GLU A 149 -6.96 -16.53 -1.84
N LEU A 150 -6.44 -15.34 -1.53
CA LEU A 150 -6.21 -14.88 -0.16
C LEU A 150 -7.51 -14.88 0.67
N LYS A 151 -8.61 -14.37 0.08
CA LYS A 151 -9.94 -14.34 0.71
C LYS A 151 -10.49 -15.74 0.97
N THR A 152 -10.19 -16.69 0.10
CA THR A 152 -10.59 -18.10 0.26
C THR A 152 -9.83 -18.75 1.41
N MET A 153 -8.52 -18.47 1.55
CA MET A 153 -7.69 -18.99 2.65
C MET A 153 -8.08 -18.40 4.00
N TYR A 154 -8.42 -17.11 4.04
CA TYR A 154 -8.78 -16.43 5.29
C TYR A 154 -9.95 -15.44 5.06
N PRO A 155 -11.22 -15.89 5.21
CA PRO A 155 -12.40 -15.09 4.89
C PRO A 155 -12.55 -13.76 5.65
N LYS A 156 -11.84 -13.57 6.76
CA LYS A 156 -11.88 -12.35 7.56
C LYS A 156 -10.97 -11.25 7.02
N ILE A 157 -9.94 -11.60 6.22
CA ILE A 157 -9.03 -10.58 5.67
C ILE A 157 -9.80 -9.63 4.76
N LYS A 158 -9.51 -8.35 4.85
CA LYS A 158 -10.06 -7.34 3.94
C LYS A 158 -9.21 -7.29 2.69
N ILE A 159 -9.86 -7.36 1.54
CA ILE A 159 -9.19 -7.29 0.24
C ILE A 159 -9.69 -6.09 -0.57
N ALA A 160 -8.79 -5.54 -1.38
CA ALA A 160 -9.08 -4.45 -2.29
C ALA A 160 -8.65 -4.77 -3.73
N ALA A 161 -9.50 -4.40 -4.68
CA ALA A 161 -9.16 -4.45 -6.10
C ALA A 161 -8.42 -3.15 -6.49
N LEU A 162 -7.13 -3.25 -6.80
CA LEU A 162 -6.40 -2.16 -7.47
C LEU A 162 -6.81 -2.11 -8.95
N CYS A 163 -7.08 -0.91 -9.46
CA CYS A 163 -7.46 -0.71 -10.84
C CYS A 163 -7.17 0.72 -11.31
N GLU A 164 -7.02 0.92 -12.62
CA GLU A 164 -6.87 2.26 -13.17
C GLU A 164 -8.20 3.03 -13.10
N TYR A 165 -9.30 2.38 -13.40
CA TYR A 165 -10.64 2.97 -13.39
C TYR A 165 -11.64 2.04 -12.70
N ILE A 166 -12.72 2.63 -12.18
CA ILE A 166 -13.82 1.85 -11.58
C ILE A 166 -14.56 1.13 -12.71
N VAL A 167 -14.54 -0.19 -12.65
CA VAL A 167 -15.23 -1.02 -13.66
C VAL A 167 -16.74 -0.91 -13.53
N SER A 168 -17.45 -1.06 -14.66
CA SER A 168 -18.91 -1.00 -14.69
C SER A 168 -19.60 -2.14 -13.94
N ASP A 169 -18.97 -3.34 -13.93
CA ASP A 169 -19.49 -4.53 -13.26
C ASP A 169 -18.95 -4.68 -11.84
N LEU A 170 -19.51 -3.89 -10.92
CA LEU A 170 -19.20 -4.00 -9.50
C LEU A 170 -19.81 -5.25 -8.83
N GLU A 171 -20.78 -5.92 -9.48
CA GLU A 171 -21.38 -7.14 -8.93
C GLU A 171 -20.37 -8.27 -8.82
N LYS A 172 -19.47 -8.40 -9.80
CA LYS A 172 -18.41 -9.40 -9.75
C LYS A 172 -17.55 -9.24 -8.50
N TYR A 173 -17.10 -8.02 -8.19
CA TYR A 173 -16.32 -7.77 -6.97
C TYR A 173 -17.10 -8.07 -5.70
N LYS A 174 -18.40 -7.83 -5.70
CA LYS A 174 -19.27 -8.18 -4.57
C LYS A 174 -19.37 -9.68 -4.36
N ILE A 175 -19.54 -10.45 -5.44
CA ILE A 175 -19.57 -11.92 -5.42
C ILE A 175 -18.25 -12.46 -4.89
N ASP A 176 -17.13 -11.90 -5.35
CA ASP A 176 -15.76 -12.24 -4.97
C ASP A 176 -15.36 -11.68 -3.58
N LYS A 177 -16.31 -11.01 -2.88
CA LYS A 177 -16.17 -10.50 -1.50
C LYS A 177 -15.10 -9.44 -1.31
N PHE A 178 -14.86 -8.59 -2.32
CA PHE A 178 -14.03 -7.42 -2.14
C PHE A 178 -14.73 -6.39 -1.24
N GLU A 179 -14.06 -5.93 -0.21
CA GLU A 179 -14.55 -4.85 0.66
C GLU A 179 -14.20 -3.47 0.12
N TYR A 180 -13.11 -3.37 -0.66
CA TYR A 180 -12.59 -2.10 -1.16
C TYR A 180 -12.27 -2.17 -2.65
N ILE A 181 -12.31 -0.99 -3.28
CA ILE A 181 -11.74 -0.75 -4.60
C ILE A 181 -10.75 0.42 -4.50
N HIS A 182 -9.57 0.26 -5.09
CA HIS A 182 -8.51 1.27 -5.10
C HIS A 182 -8.26 1.73 -6.53
N PRO A 183 -9.03 2.70 -7.06
CA PRO A 183 -8.85 3.23 -8.41
C PRO A 183 -7.86 4.39 -8.43
N ASN A 184 -7.28 4.64 -9.60
CA ASN A 184 -6.55 5.86 -9.87
C ASN A 184 -7.52 7.06 -9.84
N TYR A 185 -7.19 8.08 -9.04
CA TYR A 185 -8.06 9.25 -8.82
C TYR A 185 -8.37 10.04 -10.09
N ILE A 186 -7.50 9.97 -11.12
CA ILE A 186 -7.67 10.67 -12.39
C ILE A 186 -8.95 10.21 -13.09
N PHE A 187 -9.28 8.92 -12.96
CA PHE A 187 -10.44 8.29 -13.60
C PHE A 187 -11.65 8.13 -12.67
N ALA A 188 -11.57 8.67 -11.44
CA ALA A 188 -12.67 8.57 -10.48
C ALA A 188 -13.55 9.82 -10.47
N ASP A 189 -14.85 9.65 -10.54
CA ASP A 189 -15.83 10.71 -10.37
C ASP A 189 -16.82 10.42 -9.22
N LYS A 190 -17.63 11.44 -8.87
CA LYS A 190 -18.60 11.32 -7.78
C LYS A 190 -19.65 10.24 -8.05
N LYS A 191 -20.09 10.07 -9.30
CA LYS A 191 -21.13 9.11 -9.67
C LYS A 191 -20.63 7.67 -9.49
N GLU A 192 -19.39 7.41 -9.89
CA GLU A 192 -18.79 6.09 -9.77
C GLU A 192 -18.49 5.74 -8.32
N ILE A 193 -17.99 6.70 -7.53
CA ILE A 193 -17.80 6.52 -6.08
C ILE A 193 -19.13 6.17 -5.40
N LEU A 194 -20.21 6.87 -5.73
CA LEU A 194 -21.55 6.57 -5.20
C LEU A 194 -22.03 5.17 -5.59
N LYS A 195 -21.71 4.69 -6.81
CA LYS A 195 -22.03 3.30 -7.20
C LYS A 195 -21.31 2.29 -6.29
N CYS A 196 -20.03 2.53 -5.98
CA CYS A 196 -19.28 1.67 -5.05
C CYS A 196 -19.94 1.65 -3.65
N HIS A 197 -20.26 2.84 -3.11
CA HIS A 197 -20.92 2.95 -1.80
C HIS A 197 -22.28 2.27 -1.77
N ASN A 198 -23.09 2.36 -2.84
CA ASN A 198 -24.38 1.66 -2.94
C ASN A 198 -24.21 0.14 -2.91
N LYS A 199 -23.05 -0.37 -3.32
CA LYS A 199 -22.68 -1.78 -3.20
C LYS A 199 -21.96 -2.11 -1.88
N LYS A 200 -21.88 -1.16 -0.94
CA LYS A 200 -21.16 -1.28 0.34
C LYS A 200 -19.66 -1.59 0.17
N MET A 201 -19.07 -1.06 -0.88
CA MET A 201 -17.62 -1.11 -1.12
C MET A 201 -16.99 0.20 -0.76
N GLY A 202 -15.93 0.17 0.04
CA GLY A 202 -15.11 1.34 0.34
C GLY A 202 -14.22 1.73 -0.84
N VAL A 203 -13.86 3.01 -0.93
CA VAL A 203 -13.02 3.56 -2.00
C VAL A 203 -11.80 4.25 -1.41
N ASN A 204 -10.60 3.77 -1.76
CA ASN A 204 -9.34 4.44 -1.45
C ASN A 204 -8.67 4.88 -2.76
N LEU A 205 -8.42 6.16 -2.93
CA LEU A 205 -7.90 6.70 -4.19
C LEU A 205 -6.37 6.89 -4.15
N TYR A 206 -5.70 6.49 -5.21
CA TYR A 206 -4.25 6.68 -5.41
C TYR A 206 -3.94 7.45 -6.70
N THR A 207 -2.83 8.18 -6.85
CA THR A 207 -2.02 8.76 -5.80
C THR A 207 -2.27 10.26 -5.80
N ILE A 208 -2.87 10.81 -4.75
CA ILE A 208 -3.31 12.21 -4.71
C ILE A 208 -2.29 13.02 -3.90
N ASN A 209 -1.61 13.99 -4.55
CA ASN A 209 -0.54 14.77 -3.93
C ASN A 209 -0.83 16.28 -3.87
N ASP A 210 -1.93 16.75 -4.43
CA ASP A 210 -2.34 18.13 -4.45
C ASP A 210 -3.58 18.40 -3.59
N GLU A 211 -3.61 19.54 -2.91
CA GLU A 211 -4.66 19.91 -1.95
C GLU A 211 -6.04 20.00 -2.60
N LYS A 212 -6.13 20.50 -3.84
CA LYS A 212 -7.40 20.67 -4.55
C LYS A 212 -8.12 19.33 -4.76
N ASN A 213 -7.39 18.31 -5.19
CA ASN A 213 -7.96 16.96 -5.34
C ASN A 213 -8.20 16.29 -3.98
N MET A 214 -7.31 16.47 -2.99
CA MET A 214 -7.58 16.03 -1.61
C MET A 214 -8.90 16.57 -1.10
N GLU A 215 -9.13 17.88 -1.21
CA GLU A 215 -10.38 18.52 -0.81
C GLU A 215 -11.61 18.01 -1.58
N LYS A 216 -11.46 17.84 -2.90
CA LYS A 216 -12.52 17.32 -3.78
C LYS A 216 -13.01 15.96 -3.30
N PHE A 217 -12.08 15.02 -3.11
CA PHE A 217 -12.44 13.65 -2.80
C PHE A 217 -12.86 13.44 -1.33
N ILE A 218 -12.35 14.25 -0.39
CA ILE A 218 -12.91 14.29 0.97
C ILE A 218 -14.40 14.68 0.94
N LYS A 219 -14.80 15.66 0.10
CA LYS A 219 -16.22 16.02 -0.08
C LYS A 219 -17.05 14.87 -0.68
N TYR A 220 -16.43 13.95 -1.41
CA TYR A 220 -17.11 12.77 -1.97
C TYR A 220 -17.23 11.63 -0.97
N LYS A 221 -16.70 11.81 0.26
CA LYS A 221 -16.79 10.87 1.40
C LYS A 221 -16.15 9.51 1.13
N ILE A 222 -15.04 9.47 0.40
CA ILE A 222 -14.24 8.26 0.23
C ILE A 222 -13.62 7.83 1.57
N GLU A 223 -13.22 6.55 1.69
CA GLU A 223 -12.68 5.98 2.91
C GLU A 223 -11.22 6.35 3.14
N GLY A 224 -10.42 6.48 2.08
CA GLY A 224 -9.00 6.82 2.21
C GLY A 224 -8.41 7.52 1.00
N ILE A 225 -7.36 8.28 1.26
CA ILE A 225 -6.48 8.87 0.24
C ILE A 225 -5.08 8.28 0.43
N ILE A 226 -4.53 7.74 -0.64
CA ILE A 226 -3.16 7.25 -0.74
C ILE A 226 -2.32 8.37 -1.36
N THR A 227 -1.35 8.91 -0.60
CA THR A 227 -0.59 10.12 -0.95
C THR A 227 0.90 10.01 -0.60
N ASN A 228 1.76 10.62 -1.42
CA ASN A 228 3.17 10.78 -1.11
C ASN A 228 3.44 11.88 -0.06
N CYS A 229 2.43 12.75 0.19
CA CYS A 229 2.52 13.94 1.03
C CYS A 229 1.53 13.83 2.22
N PRO A 230 1.75 12.91 3.20
CA PRO A 230 0.83 12.71 4.30
C PRO A 230 0.67 13.93 5.21
N ASP A 231 1.68 14.76 5.31
CA ASP A 231 1.67 16.07 6.00
C ASP A 231 0.63 17.01 5.40
N LYS A 232 0.63 17.21 4.07
CA LYS A 232 -0.35 18.03 3.37
C LYS A 232 -1.78 17.53 3.57
N LEU A 233 -1.98 16.21 3.42
CA LEU A 233 -3.31 15.63 3.62
C LEU A 233 -3.78 15.80 5.06
N LYS A 234 -2.90 15.70 6.05
CA LYS A 234 -3.20 15.98 7.45
C LYS A 234 -3.70 17.42 7.63
N GLU A 235 -2.99 18.40 7.06
CA GLU A 235 -3.41 19.80 7.10
C GLU A 235 -4.78 20.04 6.47
N VAL A 236 -5.04 19.43 5.30
CA VAL A 236 -6.35 19.53 4.62
C VAL A 236 -7.48 18.93 5.46
N ILE A 237 -7.24 17.81 6.12
CA ILE A 237 -8.21 17.15 7.01
C ILE A 237 -8.49 18.05 8.23
N ASP A 238 -7.45 18.61 8.84
CA ASP A 238 -7.59 19.42 10.06
C ASP A 238 -8.31 20.75 9.79
N LYS A 239 -8.03 21.42 8.67
CA LYS A 239 -8.77 22.63 8.22
C LYS A 239 -10.29 22.40 8.06
N LYS A 240 -10.74 21.15 7.88
CA LYS A 240 -12.16 20.82 7.68
C LYS A 240 -12.89 20.37 8.95
N LYS A 241 -12.20 20.26 10.07
CA LYS A 241 -12.81 19.97 11.37
C LYS A 241 -13.43 21.20 12.04
N PHE A 242 -13.24 22.39 11.44
CA PHE A 242 -13.84 23.65 11.81
C PHE A 242 -14.80 24.07 10.69
#